data_57bd4dd32bee31011a5a93aff1c28238
#
_entry.id   57bd4dd32bee31011a5a93aff1c28238
#
_cell.length_a   1.000
_cell.length_b   1.000
_cell.length_c   1.000
_cell.angle_alpha   90.00
_cell.angle_beta   90.00
_cell.angle_gamma   90.00
#
_symmetry.space_group_name_H-M   'P 1'
#
loop_
_entity.id
_entity.type
_entity.pdbx_description
1 polymer ?
#
loop_
_entity_poly.entity_id
_entity_poly.type
_entity_poly.pdbx_seq_one_letter_code
_entity_poly.pdbx_strand_id
1 'polypeptide(L)'
;MKNENKMMKNLGSTLKLGAAFERLSFFVLVLLLLCHFVGCLWIFVGRTIGEGDSWIESGGFEDYTIMELYTVSTYFTMTTITTVGYGDISGTTTVEKVICIFLHLIGVISYSFATGSLTSIIANYDSMNDKN
;
A
#
# COMPACT_ATOMS: atom_id res chain seq x y z
N MET A 1 12.87 -45.13 2.35
CA MET A 1 13.52 -44.13 3.25
C MET A 1 14.02 -42.87 2.52
N LYS A 2 14.87 -42.96 1.50
CA LYS A 2 15.42 -41.78 0.82
C LYS A 2 14.36 -40.98 0.03
N ASN A 3 13.37 -41.65 -0.56
CA ASN A 3 12.26 -41.00 -1.30
C ASN A 3 11.21 -40.34 -0.39
N GLU A 4 10.92 -40.92 0.76
CA GLU A 4 9.98 -40.35 1.74
C GLU A 4 10.52 -39.08 2.34
N ASN A 5 11.82 -39.02 2.64
CA ASN A 5 12.47 -37.82 3.15
C ASN A 5 12.49 -36.67 2.11
N LYS A 6 12.62 -37.02 0.81
CA LYS A 6 12.55 -36.03 -0.26
C LYS A 6 11.12 -35.49 -0.46
N MET A 7 10.13 -36.35 -0.35
CA MET A 7 8.71 -35.99 -0.45
C MET A 7 8.27 -35.12 0.73
N MET A 8 8.68 -35.46 1.96
CA MET A 8 8.41 -34.66 3.15
C MET A 8 9.09 -33.28 3.10
N LYS A 9 10.31 -33.19 2.57
CA LYS A 9 11.00 -31.91 2.36
C LYS A 9 10.30 -31.04 1.32
N ASN A 10 9.86 -31.60 0.22
CA ASN A 10 9.13 -30.86 -0.83
C ASN A 10 7.77 -30.38 -0.31
N LEU A 11 7.06 -31.21 0.47
CA LEU A 11 5.79 -30.82 1.08
C LEU A 11 5.98 -29.65 2.09
N GLY A 12 7.01 -29.73 2.91
CA GLY A 12 7.34 -28.67 3.89
C GLY A 12 7.71 -27.34 3.22
N SER A 13 8.44 -27.38 2.10
CA SER A 13 8.80 -26.17 1.36
C SER A 13 7.60 -25.55 0.63
N THR A 14 6.72 -26.36 0.08
CA THR A 14 5.48 -25.90 -0.57
C THR A 14 4.52 -25.26 0.45
N LEU A 15 4.42 -25.84 1.65
CA LEU A 15 3.62 -25.25 2.75
C LEU A 15 4.18 -23.91 3.24
N LYS A 16 5.51 -23.79 3.33
CA LYS A 16 6.16 -22.51 3.70
C LYS A 16 5.94 -21.42 2.64
N LEU A 17 6.00 -21.78 1.38
CA LEU A 17 5.73 -20.86 0.27
C LEU A 17 4.26 -20.42 0.27
N GLY A 18 3.33 -21.34 0.50
CA GLY A 18 1.90 -21.06 0.65
C GLY A 18 1.60 -20.09 1.80
N ALA A 19 2.23 -20.30 2.96
CA ALA A 19 2.09 -19.41 4.12
C ALA A 19 2.65 -18.01 3.85
N ALA A 20 3.79 -17.90 3.15
CA ALA A 20 4.36 -16.60 2.79
C ALA A 20 3.47 -15.86 1.78
N PHE A 21 2.90 -16.56 0.80
CA PHE A 21 1.97 -16.01 -0.16
C PHE A 21 0.65 -15.55 0.49
N GLU A 22 0.14 -16.31 1.44
CA GLU A 22 -1.04 -15.94 2.23
C GLU A 22 -0.81 -14.64 3.01
N ARG A 23 0.34 -14.49 3.67
CA ARG A 23 0.72 -13.26 4.37
C ARG A 23 0.79 -12.06 3.42
N LEU A 24 1.39 -12.23 2.25
CA LEU A 24 1.46 -11.18 1.24
C LEU A 24 0.07 -10.78 0.75
N SER A 25 -0.81 -11.74 0.46
CA SER A 25 -2.19 -11.47 0.03
C SER A 25 -2.99 -10.73 1.11
N PHE A 26 -2.87 -11.16 2.36
CA PHE A 26 -3.48 -10.47 3.49
C PHE A 26 -2.98 -9.03 3.62
N PHE A 27 -1.67 -8.84 3.50
CA PHE A 27 -1.06 -7.52 3.57
C PHE A 27 -1.55 -6.60 2.43
N VAL A 28 -1.61 -7.11 1.19
CA VAL A 28 -2.14 -6.36 0.03
C VAL A 28 -3.60 -5.97 0.27
N LEU A 29 -4.42 -6.86 0.80
CA LEU A 29 -5.81 -6.56 1.15
C LEU A 29 -5.90 -5.43 2.19
N VAL A 30 -5.11 -5.50 3.25
CA VAL A 30 -5.04 -4.46 4.28
C VAL A 30 -4.59 -3.12 3.68
N LEU A 31 -3.60 -3.16 2.78
CA LEU A 31 -3.12 -1.96 2.08
C LEU A 31 -4.22 -1.31 1.23
N LEU A 32 -5.00 -2.11 0.50
CA LEU A 32 -6.11 -1.61 -0.31
C LEU A 32 -7.22 -1.00 0.57
N LEU A 33 -7.53 -1.63 1.69
CA LEU A 33 -8.48 -1.07 2.67
C LEU A 33 -7.95 0.24 3.25
N LEU A 34 -6.68 0.30 3.60
CA LEU A 34 -6.04 1.52 4.09
C LEU A 34 -6.13 2.64 3.03
N CYS A 35 -5.82 2.34 1.77
CA CYS A 35 -5.97 3.29 0.68
C CYS A 35 -7.41 3.80 0.53
N HIS A 36 -8.39 2.92 0.69
CA HIS A 36 -9.80 3.31 0.66
C HIS A 36 -10.15 4.29 1.78
N PHE A 37 -9.84 3.94 3.02
CA PHE A 37 -10.16 4.79 4.18
C PHE A 37 -9.42 6.13 4.13
N VAL A 38 -8.14 6.11 3.81
CA VAL A 38 -7.33 7.33 3.69
C VAL A 38 -7.80 8.18 2.51
N GLY A 39 -8.15 7.57 1.39
CA GLY A 39 -8.71 8.28 0.24
C GLY A 39 -10.01 8.99 0.57
N CYS A 40 -10.91 8.32 1.28
CA CYS A 40 -12.15 8.94 1.77
C CYS A 40 -11.89 10.09 2.76
N LEU A 41 -10.94 9.89 3.68
CA LEU A 41 -10.52 10.94 4.62
C LEU A 41 -9.93 12.15 3.88
N TRP A 42 -9.13 11.92 2.86
CA TRP A 42 -8.50 12.98 2.06
C TRP A 42 -9.52 13.84 1.32
N ILE A 43 -10.58 13.22 0.77
CA ILE A 43 -11.71 13.96 0.18
C ILE A 43 -12.45 14.75 1.25
N PHE A 44 -12.73 14.13 2.40
CA PHE A 44 -13.42 14.78 3.50
C PHE A 44 -12.67 16.03 3.99
N VAL A 45 -11.37 15.92 4.17
CA VAL A 45 -10.51 17.03 4.58
C VAL A 45 -10.53 18.15 3.54
N GLY A 46 -10.36 17.82 2.26
CA GLY A 46 -10.37 18.79 1.17
C GLY A 46 -11.70 19.56 1.05
N ARG A 47 -12.82 18.89 1.34
CA ARG A 47 -14.15 19.52 1.27
C ARG A 47 -14.56 20.32 2.51
N THR A 48 -14.03 19.94 3.69
CA THR A 48 -14.55 20.47 4.97
C THR A 48 -13.63 21.50 5.58
N ILE A 49 -12.32 21.35 5.44
CA ILE A 49 -11.32 22.13 6.18
C ILE A 49 -10.63 23.18 5.29
N GLY A 50 -10.70 23.01 3.98
CA GLY A 50 -10.03 23.88 3.01
C GLY A 50 -10.94 25.01 2.53
N GLU A 51 -11.25 26.03 3.33
CA GLU A 51 -11.93 27.20 2.80
C GLU A 51 -11.00 27.96 1.83
N GLY A 52 -11.21 27.77 0.53
CA GLY A 52 -10.63 28.57 -0.54
C GLY A 52 -9.26 28.15 -1.09
N ASP A 53 -8.54 27.23 -0.44
CA ASP A 53 -7.18 26.82 -0.84
C ASP A 53 -6.91 25.31 -0.66
N SER A 54 -7.95 24.49 -0.60
CA SER A 54 -7.79 23.04 -0.44
C SER A 54 -7.12 22.39 -1.66
N TRP A 55 -6.62 21.16 -1.47
CA TRP A 55 -6.05 20.38 -2.57
C TRP A 55 -7.03 20.17 -3.73
N ILE A 56 -8.35 20.18 -3.47
CA ILE A 56 -9.40 20.06 -4.48
C ILE A 56 -9.44 21.33 -5.35
N GLU A 57 -9.48 22.48 -4.72
CA GLU A 57 -9.54 23.77 -5.38
C GLU A 57 -8.23 24.14 -6.09
N SER A 58 -7.12 23.95 -5.39
CA SER A 58 -5.78 24.20 -5.96
C SER A 58 -5.43 23.25 -7.11
N GLY A 59 -6.01 22.06 -7.13
CA GLY A 59 -5.84 21.07 -8.21
C GLY A 59 -6.81 21.25 -9.38
N GLY A 60 -7.81 22.12 -9.26
CA GLY A 60 -8.86 22.29 -10.28
C GLY A 60 -9.85 21.13 -10.33
N PHE A 61 -10.10 20.46 -9.20
CA PHE A 61 -10.99 19.31 -9.09
C PHE A 61 -12.39 19.66 -8.58
N GLU A 62 -12.76 20.93 -8.54
CA GLU A 62 -14.03 21.42 -7.99
C GLU A 62 -15.26 20.84 -8.69
N ASP A 63 -15.19 20.72 -10.00
CA ASP A 63 -16.28 20.21 -10.84
C ASP A 63 -16.28 18.67 -10.98
N TYR A 64 -15.36 17.99 -10.32
CA TYR A 64 -15.26 16.54 -10.38
C TYR A 64 -16.41 15.85 -9.65
N THR A 65 -16.93 14.80 -10.28
CA THR A 65 -17.88 13.90 -9.63
C THR A 65 -17.23 13.20 -8.44
N ILE A 66 -18.03 12.65 -7.54
CA ILE A 66 -17.51 11.93 -6.37
C ILE A 66 -16.63 10.75 -6.78
N MET A 67 -16.92 10.09 -7.90
CA MET A 67 -16.14 8.97 -8.40
C MET A 67 -14.78 9.42 -8.95
N GLU A 68 -14.75 10.55 -9.65
CA GLU A 68 -13.50 11.15 -10.13
C GLU A 68 -12.64 11.61 -8.98
N LEU A 69 -13.20 12.28 -7.97
CA LEU A 69 -12.49 12.65 -6.74
C LEU A 69 -11.96 11.44 -5.99
N TYR A 70 -12.75 10.37 -5.92
CA TYR A 70 -12.31 9.11 -5.29
C TYR A 70 -11.12 8.50 -6.03
N THR A 71 -11.14 8.52 -7.36
CA THR A 71 -10.03 8.02 -8.19
C THR A 71 -8.78 8.84 -7.97
N VAL A 72 -8.87 10.17 -8.01
CA VAL A 72 -7.74 11.08 -7.76
C VAL A 72 -7.19 10.92 -6.34
N SER A 73 -8.05 10.82 -5.35
CA SER A 73 -7.71 10.64 -3.95
C SER A 73 -7.03 9.29 -3.68
N THR A 74 -7.54 8.22 -4.26
CA THR A 74 -6.94 6.88 -4.17
C THR A 74 -5.58 6.84 -4.85
N TYR A 75 -5.45 7.47 -6.01
CA TYR A 75 -4.19 7.63 -6.72
C TYR A 75 -3.14 8.37 -5.84
N PHE A 76 -3.50 9.50 -5.26
CA PHE A 76 -2.65 10.23 -4.33
C PHE A 76 -2.21 9.36 -3.15
N THR A 77 -3.16 8.67 -2.51
CA THR A 77 -2.88 7.81 -1.36
C THR A 77 -1.95 6.66 -1.74
N MET A 78 -2.22 6.02 -2.88
CA MET A 78 -1.40 4.91 -3.37
C MET A 78 0.04 5.36 -3.65
N THR A 79 0.24 6.46 -4.38
CA THR A 79 1.59 6.98 -4.67
C THR A 79 2.34 7.39 -3.40
N THR A 80 1.62 7.86 -2.40
CA THR A 80 2.19 8.25 -1.11
C THR A 80 2.60 7.04 -0.28
N ILE A 81 1.72 6.05 -0.11
CA ILE A 81 1.98 4.85 0.68
C ILE A 81 3.08 3.99 0.04
N THR A 82 3.11 3.88 -1.28
CA THR A 82 4.14 3.14 -2.00
C THR A 82 5.46 3.91 -2.16
N THR A 83 5.56 5.09 -1.57
CA THR A 83 6.76 5.96 -1.60
C THR A 83 7.15 6.46 -2.99
N VAL A 84 6.26 6.39 -3.97
CA VAL A 84 6.50 6.95 -5.32
C VAL A 84 6.51 8.48 -5.29
N GLY A 85 5.42 9.08 -4.77
CA GLY A 85 5.33 10.50 -4.50
C GLY A 85 5.63 11.39 -5.71
N TYR A 86 4.83 11.31 -6.76
CA TYR A 86 5.02 12.16 -7.95
C TYR A 86 4.93 13.65 -7.65
N GLY A 87 4.20 14.05 -6.60
CA GLY A 87 4.05 15.46 -6.22
C GLY A 87 3.08 16.25 -7.10
N ASP A 88 2.34 15.61 -7.96
CA ASP A 88 1.28 16.21 -8.79
C ASP A 88 0.02 16.55 -7.98
N ILE A 89 -0.24 15.79 -6.92
CA ILE A 89 -1.28 16.05 -5.93
C ILE A 89 -0.61 16.10 -4.57
N SER A 90 -0.84 17.19 -3.83
CA SER A 90 -0.23 17.42 -2.53
C SER A 90 -1.14 18.27 -1.63
N GLY A 91 -0.88 18.24 -0.33
CA GLY A 91 -1.57 19.12 0.62
C GLY A 91 -1.16 20.58 0.42
N THR A 92 -2.13 21.46 0.27
CA THR A 92 -1.94 22.91 0.09
C THR A 92 -2.07 23.66 1.39
N THR A 93 -3.09 23.32 2.19
CA THR A 93 -3.31 23.94 3.52
C THR A 93 -2.39 23.35 4.59
N THR A 94 -2.21 24.06 5.68
CA THR A 94 -1.40 23.60 6.83
C THR A 94 -1.96 22.30 7.42
N VAL A 95 -3.28 22.19 7.53
CA VAL A 95 -3.95 21.00 8.07
C VAL A 95 -3.71 19.80 7.14
N GLU A 96 -3.87 19.99 5.85
CA GLU A 96 -3.59 18.94 4.86
C GLU A 96 -2.13 18.47 4.91
N LYS A 97 -1.19 19.40 5.06
CA LYS A 97 0.25 19.06 5.21
C LYS A 97 0.52 18.26 6.47
N VAL A 98 -0.12 18.58 7.59
CA VAL A 98 -0.01 17.79 8.83
C VAL A 98 -0.53 16.38 8.63
N ILE A 99 -1.67 16.23 7.97
CA ILE A 99 -2.24 14.91 7.63
C ILE A 99 -1.28 14.14 6.71
N CYS A 100 -0.68 14.79 5.72
CA CYS A 100 0.33 14.18 4.86
C CYS A 100 1.54 13.65 5.64
N ILE A 101 2.01 14.35 6.66
CA ILE A 101 3.11 13.88 7.51
C ILE A 101 2.75 12.52 8.16
N PHE A 102 1.56 12.40 8.74
CA PHE A 102 1.10 11.14 9.30
C PHE A 102 0.94 10.04 8.25
N LEU A 103 0.42 10.39 7.06
CA LEU A 103 0.32 9.47 5.93
C LEU A 103 1.68 8.95 5.48
N HIS A 104 2.69 9.80 5.42
CA HIS A 104 4.05 9.41 5.06
C HIS A 104 4.65 8.41 6.07
N LEU A 105 4.42 8.63 7.37
CA LEU A 105 4.86 7.69 8.41
C LEU A 105 4.18 6.32 8.27
N ILE A 106 2.88 6.30 8.08
CA ILE A 106 2.12 5.07 7.83
C ILE A 106 2.62 4.39 6.54
N GLY A 107 2.86 5.17 5.50
CA GLY A 107 3.38 4.68 4.23
C GLY A 107 4.72 3.98 4.36
N VAL A 108 5.68 4.58 5.06
CA VAL A 108 7.01 3.98 5.30
C VAL A 108 6.90 2.65 6.04
N ILE A 109 6.09 2.58 7.09
CA ILE A 109 5.87 1.35 7.86
C ILE A 109 5.24 0.28 6.97
N SER A 110 4.18 0.63 6.25
CA SER A 110 3.46 -0.30 5.37
C SER A 110 4.35 -0.83 4.24
N TYR A 111 5.12 0.04 3.61
CA TYR A 111 6.06 -0.33 2.56
C TYR A 111 7.17 -1.25 3.06
N SER A 112 7.68 -1.00 4.27
CA SER A 112 8.70 -1.84 4.90
C SER A 112 8.18 -3.27 5.13
N PHE A 113 6.94 -3.43 5.59
CA PHE A 113 6.31 -4.74 5.76
C PHE A 113 6.12 -5.46 4.41
N ALA A 114 5.65 -4.75 3.37
CA ALA A 114 5.48 -5.31 2.03
C ALA A 114 6.81 -5.82 1.47
N THR A 115 7.84 -5.02 1.55
CA THR A 115 9.18 -5.36 1.05
C THR A 115 9.77 -6.55 1.82
N GLY A 116 9.63 -6.57 3.14
CA GLY A 116 10.08 -7.68 3.99
C GLY A 116 9.37 -9.00 3.65
N SER A 117 8.06 -8.98 3.44
CA SER A 117 7.28 -10.15 3.03
C SER A 117 7.70 -10.67 1.65
N LEU A 118 7.88 -9.78 0.69
CA LEU A 118 8.33 -10.14 -0.66
C LEU A 118 9.74 -10.75 -0.64
N THR A 119 10.66 -10.17 0.10
CA THR A 119 12.02 -10.68 0.28
C THR A 119 12.01 -12.09 0.87
N SER A 120 11.17 -12.35 1.85
CA SER A 120 11.01 -13.68 2.47
C SER A 120 10.52 -14.73 1.45
N ILE A 121 9.60 -14.35 0.56
CA ILE A 121 9.10 -15.24 -0.49
C ILE A 121 10.21 -15.59 -1.47
N ILE A 122 10.98 -14.61 -1.94
CA ILE A 122 12.09 -14.79 -2.87
C ILE A 122 13.18 -15.68 -2.23
N ALA A 123 13.57 -15.40 -0.99
CA ALA A 123 14.58 -16.19 -0.28
C ALA A 123 14.15 -17.66 -0.09
N ASN A 124 12.88 -17.90 0.20
CA ASN A 124 12.34 -19.25 0.29
C ASN A 124 12.35 -19.98 -1.08
N TYR A 125 12.03 -19.27 -2.14
CA TYR A 125 12.05 -19.81 -3.50
C TYR A 125 13.48 -20.20 -3.94
N ASP A 126 14.46 -19.32 -3.71
CA ASP A 126 15.87 -19.58 -4.04
C ASP A 126 16.41 -20.77 -3.24
N SER A 127 16.08 -20.86 -1.95
CA SER A 127 16.51 -21.99 -1.12
C SER A 127 15.90 -23.33 -1.53
N MET A 128 14.79 -23.31 -2.25
CA MET A 128 14.18 -24.50 -2.84
C MET A 128 14.89 -24.93 -4.12
N ASN A 129 15.32 -23.97 -4.95
CA ASN A 129 16.04 -24.24 -6.19
C ASN A 129 17.47 -24.75 -5.96
N ASP A 130 18.18 -24.23 -4.96
CA ASP A 130 19.55 -24.68 -4.61
C ASP A 130 19.61 -26.11 -4.05
N LYS A 131 18.46 -26.71 -3.69
CA LYS A 131 18.38 -28.07 -3.15
C LYS A 131 17.98 -29.13 -4.18
N ASN A 132 17.72 -28.71 -5.39
CA ASN A 132 17.45 -29.59 -6.54
C ASN A 132 18.65 -29.70 -7.46
#